data_298475531ac264c87e5c229c63ef6c4f
#
_entry.id   298475531ac264c87e5c229c63ef6c4f
#
_cell.length_a   1.000
_cell.length_b   1.000
_cell.length_c   1.000
_cell.angle_alpha   90.00
_cell.angle_beta   90.00
_cell.angle_gamma   90.00
#
_symmetry.space_group_name_H-M   'P 1'
#
loop_
_entity.id
_entity.type
_entity.pdbx_description
1 polymer ?
#
loop_
_entity_poly.entity_id
_entity_poly.type
_entity_poly.pdbx_seq_one_letter_code
_entity_poly.pdbx_strand_id
1 'polypeptide(L)'
;MKKWILIFAAIALQLSLSARTIYVTRHGQVGYPMKEIRETRLTELGVSQAQSLANYLVKDLKFKGNIYVSPFYRTIETASFTGKLLDQKLILEPGIQEVATYPVPTPPGMSFAKIESYFPGLTVPGKRFVDQWRLCNESHLERNKRVAKVLDIILAEDKGDILFVGHGASVVSLVQALNRKIVLREVRKIKGIAWNCALYIFELNDQDQVTGGKYTTSYMADRDITNNFRCPLIERPDDSRYMTRAQDKADRAKKAKAAQGKTSGKKTEKNETANTRKNEEK
;
A
#
# COMPACT_ATOMS: atom_id res chain seq x y z
N MET A 1 -23.09 24.74 36.54
CA MET A 1 -22.91 24.72 35.07
C MET A 1 -21.47 24.90 34.62
N LYS A 2 -20.69 25.88 35.08
CA LYS A 2 -19.29 26.12 34.65
C LYS A 2 -18.33 24.94 34.87
N LYS A 3 -18.45 24.15 35.96
CA LYS A 3 -17.59 22.98 36.23
C LYS A 3 -17.79 21.83 35.23
N TRP A 4 -19.01 21.63 34.76
CA TRP A 4 -19.30 20.58 33.78
C TRP A 4 -18.76 20.91 32.38
N ILE A 5 -18.75 22.18 31.99
CA ILE A 5 -18.20 22.65 30.71
C ILE A 5 -16.68 22.42 30.68
N LEU A 6 -15.97 22.65 31.79
CA LEU A 6 -14.52 22.38 31.87
C LEU A 6 -14.18 20.88 31.81
N ILE A 7 -15.01 20.02 32.39
CA ILE A 7 -14.82 18.57 32.34
C ILE A 7 -15.05 18.04 30.90
N PHE A 8 -16.09 18.52 30.23
CA PHE A 8 -16.34 18.16 28.82
C PHE A 8 -15.24 18.68 27.88
N ALA A 9 -14.72 19.88 28.11
CA ALA A 9 -13.61 20.44 27.34
C ALA A 9 -12.31 19.67 27.60
N ALA A 10 -12.04 19.22 28.82
CA ALA A 10 -10.86 18.41 29.14
C ALA A 10 -10.95 17.00 28.53
N ILE A 11 -12.13 16.37 28.53
CA ILE A 11 -12.38 15.07 27.89
C ILE A 11 -12.26 15.20 26.36
N ALA A 12 -12.82 16.26 25.75
CA ALA A 12 -12.69 16.54 24.32
C ALA A 12 -11.23 16.80 23.90
N LEU A 13 -10.43 17.47 24.77
CA LEU A 13 -9.02 17.74 24.52
C LEU A 13 -8.16 16.47 24.61
N GLN A 14 -8.51 15.52 25.48
CA GLN A 14 -7.82 14.22 25.57
C GLN A 14 -8.10 13.32 24.35
N LEU A 15 -9.25 13.46 23.69
CA LEU A 15 -9.62 12.69 22.52
C LEU A 15 -8.89 13.14 21.23
N SER A 16 -8.20 14.27 21.24
CA SER A 16 -7.56 14.86 20.05
C SER A 16 -6.04 14.74 20.02
N LEU A 17 -5.40 14.22 21.06
CA LEU A 17 -3.96 13.98 21.06
C LEU A 17 -3.67 12.63 20.36
N SER A 18 -2.91 12.69 19.26
CA SER A 18 -2.39 11.49 18.63
C SER A 18 -1.38 10.84 19.57
N ALA A 19 -1.64 9.58 19.95
CA ALA A 19 -0.73 8.83 20.80
C ALA A 19 0.41 8.21 19.98
N ARG A 20 0.15 7.91 18.69
CA ARG A 20 1.12 7.33 17.77
C ARG A 20 0.71 7.52 16.32
N THR A 21 1.67 7.33 15.42
CA THR A 21 1.44 7.44 13.98
C THR A 21 1.77 6.12 13.26
N ILE A 22 0.86 5.70 12.41
CA ILE A 22 1.04 4.52 11.56
C ILE A 22 1.29 4.98 10.13
N TYR A 23 2.43 4.59 9.61
CA TYR A 23 2.88 4.84 8.26
C TYR A 23 2.72 3.57 7.42
N VAL A 24 2.11 3.67 6.25
CA VAL A 24 1.92 2.53 5.35
C VAL A 24 2.41 2.91 3.95
N THR A 25 3.31 2.11 3.40
CA THR A 25 3.87 2.36 2.07
C THR A 25 4.04 1.08 1.26
N ARG A 26 4.07 1.22 -0.06
CA ARG A 26 4.43 0.18 -1.01
C ARG A 26 5.92 0.27 -1.32
N HIS A 27 6.54 -0.88 -1.65
CA HIS A 27 7.91 -0.93 -2.16
C HIS A 27 8.13 0.01 -3.35
N GLY A 28 9.38 0.43 -3.56
CA GLY A 28 9.83 1.20 -4.73
C GLY A 28 9.63 0.44 -6.04
N GLN A 29 9.81 1.12 -7.17
CA GLN A 29 9.65 0.52 -8.49
C GLN A 29 10.60 -0.65 -8.70
N VAL A 30 10.10 -1.71 -9.37
CA VAL A 30 10.87 -2.91 -9.74
C VAL A 30 10.88 -3.13 -11.24
N GLY A 31 11.91 -3.79 -11.75
CA GLY A 31 12.03 -4.15 -13.16
C GLY A 31 11.08 -5.30 -13.57
N TYR A 32 10.78 -5.36 -14.86
CA TYR A 32 10.04 -6.43 -15.51
C TYR A 32 10.82 -6.97 -16.71
N PRO A 33 10.65 -8.26 -17.07
CA PRO A 33 9.87 -9.27 -16.35
C PRO A 33 10.54 -9.67 -15.03
N MET A 34 9.73 -9.97 -14.00
CA MET A 34 10.24 -10.49 -12.74
C MET A 34 10.53 -11.99 -12.89
N LYS A 35 11.77 -12.36 -13.17
CA LYS A 35 12.18 -13.78 -13.31
C LYS A 35 12.05 -14.54 -11.99
N GLU A 36 12.49 -13.92 -10.90
CA GLU A 36 12.38 -14.46 -9.54
C GLU A 36 11.66 -13.43 -8.65
N ILE A 37 10.37 -13.62 -8.48
CA ILE A 37 9.49 -12.63 -7.84
C ILE A 37 9.88 -12.29 -6.41
N ARG A 38 10.48 -13.25 -5.66
CA ARG A 38 10.93 -13.05 -4.28
C ARG A 38 12.16 -12.17 -4.17
N GLU A 39 13.05 -12.30 -5.15
CA GLU A 39 14.37 -11.69 -5.20
C GLU A 39 14.43 -10.49 -6.15
N THR A 40 13.28 -10.07 -6.69
CA THR A 40 13.21 -8.91 -7.57
C THR A 40 13.65 -7.65 -6.85
N ARG A 41 14.68 -7.00 -7.40
CA ARG A 41 15.30 -5.77 -6.88
C ARG A 41 14.58 -4.52 -7.37
N LEU A 42 14.86 -3.43 -6.70
CA LEU A 42 14.44 -2.11 -7.17
C LEU A 42 15.17 -1.73 -8.45
N THR A 43 14.54 -0.93 -9.29
CA THR A 43 15.21 -0.18 -10.36
C THR A 43 15.96 1.01 -9.76
N GLU A 44 16.78 1.71 -10.54
CA GLU A 44 17.41 2.97 -10.12
C GLU A 44 16.36 3.98 -9.66
N LEU A 45 15.24 4.09 -10.39
CA LEU A 45 14.12 4.92 -9.97
C LEU A 45 13.52 4.42 -8.65
N GLY A 46 13.36 3.10 -8.48
CA GLY A 46 12.86 2.52 -7.22
C GLY A 46 13.77 2.82 -6.03
N VAL A 47 15.09 2.81 -6.24
CA VAL A 47 16.08 3.22 -5.24
C VAL A 47 15.92 4.72 -4.90
N SER A 48 15.81 5.58 -5.90
CA SER A 48 15.56 7.02 -5.71
C SER A 48 14.27 7.29 -4.93
N GLN A 49 13.18 6.59 -5.27
CA GLN A 49 11.91 6.66 -4.55
C GLN A 49 12.05 6.26 -3.08
N ALA A 50 12.77 5.15 -2.82
CA ALA A 50 12.99 4.65 -1.46
C ALA A 50 13.87 5.59 -0.62
N GLN A 51 14.88 6.22 -1.22
CA GLN A 51 15.73 7.22 -0.58
C GLN A 51 14.92 8.50 -0.25
N SER A 52 14.09 8.97 -1.17
CA SER A 52 13.20 10.12 -0.96
C SER A 52 12.22 9.86 0.18
N LEU A 53 11.60 8.67 0.21
CA LEU A 53 10.73 8.23 1.30
C LEU A 53 11.46 8.22 2.65
N ALA A 54 12.65 7.62 2.71
CA ALA A 54 13.44 7.52 3.93
C ALA A 54 13.84 8.91 4.47
N ASN A 55 14.28 9.80 3.60
CA ASN A 55 14.60 11.18 3.98
C ASN A 55 13.35 11.90 4.53
N TYR A 56 12.21 11.78 3.87
CA TYR A 56 10.96 12.39 4.30
C TYR A 56 10.51 11.85 5.67
N LEU A 57 10.51 10.53 5.85
CA LEU A 57 10.17 9.90 7.13
C LEU A 57 11.07 10.37 8.27
N VAL A 58 12.40 10.33 8.07
CA VAL A 58 13.36 10.60 9.14
C VAL A 58 13.58 12.10 9.36
N LYS A 59 13.74 12.88 8.29
CA LYS A 59 14.11 14.30 8.41
C LYS A 59 12.90 15.21 8.61
N ASP A 60 11.78 14.95 7.88
CA ASP A 60 10.63 15.84 7.91
C ASP A 60 9.60 15.38 8.95
N LEU A 61 9.24 14.09 8.96
CA LEU A 61 8.24 13.54 9.87
C LEU A 61 8.82 13.09 11.21
N LYS A 62 10.15 13.08 11.39
CA LYS A 62 10.84 12.69 12.65
C LYS A 62 10.48 11.26 13.11
N PHE A 63 10.17 10.37 12.18
CA PHE A 63 9.87 8.98 12.47
C PHE A 63 11.02 8.29 13.21
N LYS A 64 10.70 7.55 14.27
CA LYS A 64 11.65 6.78 15.11
C LYS A 64 11.08 5.41 15.53
N GLY A 65 9.96 5.03 14.96
CA GLY A 65 9.24 3.80 15.35
C GLY A 65 9.78 2.53 14.70
N ASN A 66 9.13 1.42 14.97
CA ASN A 66 9.49 0.12 14.41
C ASN A 66 9.09 0.00 12.92
N ILE A 67 9.89 -0.76 12.17
CA ILE A 67 9.70 -0.96 10.73
C ILE A 67 9.34 -2.42 10.47
N TYR A 68 8.09 -2.69 10.12
CA TYR A 68 7.60 -4.01 9.74
C TYR A 68 7.63 -4.14 8.21
N VAL A 69 8.28 -5.19 7.72
CA VAL A 69 8.53 -5.36 6.29
C VAL A 69 8.16 -6.77 5.82
N SER A 70 7.56 -6.86 4.64
CA SER A 70 7.32 -8.13 3.96
C SER A 70 8.64 -8.83 3.60
N PRO A 71 8.75 -10.18 3.71
CA PRO A 71 10.01 -10.93 3.45
C PRO A 71 10.32 -11.12 1.96
N PHE A 72 10.19 -10.05 1.17
CA PHE A 72 10.57 -9.98 -0.25
C PHE A 72 11.71 -8.99 -0.45
N TYR A 73 12.63 -9.27 -1.37
CA TYR A 73 13.81 -8.43 -1.59
C TYR A 73 13.44 -6.95 -1.76
N ARG A 74 12.53 -6.62 -2.66
CA ARG A 74 12.11 -5.25 -2.98
C ARG A 74 11.54 -4.46 -1.80
N THR A 75 10.84 -5.13 -0.89
CA THR A 75 10.28 -4.48 0.32
C THR A 75 11.35 -4.23 1.36
N ILE A 76 12.26 -5.20 1.57
CA ILE A 76 13.41 -5.08 2.46
C ILE A 76 14.35 -4.00 1.93
N GLU A 77 14.68 -4.01 0.64
CA GLU A 77 15.52 -3.00 -0.01
C GLU A 77 14.92 -1.60 0.13
N THR A 78 13.60 -1.44 -0.07
CA THR A 78 12.90 -0.16 0.16
C THR A 78 13.03 0.31 1.61
N ALA A 79 12.78 -0.58 2.57
CA ALA A 79 12.84 -0.25 4.00
C ALA A 79 14.27 -0.01 4.50
N SER A 80 15.27 -0.61 3.84
CA SER A 80 16.67 -0.56 4.25
C SER A 80 17.22 0.87 4.33
N PHE A 81 16.75 1.77 3.48
CA PHE A 81 17.18 3.17 3.51
C PHE A 81 16.70 3.86 4.79
N THR A 82 15.46 3.62 5.22
CA THR A 82 14.95 4.14 6.50
C THR A 82 15.65 3.49 7.69
N GLY A 83 15.79 2.15 7.69
CA GLY A 83 16.49 1.42 8.75
C GLY A 83 17.92 1.89 8.95
N LYS A 84 18.67 2.10 7.85
CA LYS A 84 20.06 2.61 7.91
C LYS A 84 20.14 4.04 8.45
N LEU A 85 19.22 4.92 8.08
CA LEU A 85 19.20 6.30 8.61
C LEU A 85 18.88 6.36 10.10
N LEU A 86 18.15 5.38 10.62
CA LEU A 86 17.77 5.29 12.03
C LEU A 86 18.68 4.37 12.86
N ASP A 87 19.61 3.67 12.23
CA ASP A 87 20.39 2.56 12.85
C ASP A 87 19.46 1.52 13.48
N GLN A 88 18.40 1.15 12.76
CA GLN A 88 17.37 0.21 13.22
C GLN A 88 17.26 -1.01 12.33
N LYS A 89 16.99 -2.16 12.97
CA LYS A 89 16.69 -3.41 12.27
C LYS A 89 15.25 -3.42 11.75
N LEU A 90 15.06 -4.09 10.63
CA LEU A 90 13.76 -4.30 10.02
C LEU A 90 13.12 -5.58 10.56
N ILE A 91 11.87 -5.51 10.98
CA ILE A 91 11.11 -6.65 11.52
C ILE A 91 10.39 -7.35 10.38
N LEU A 92 10.76 -8.58 10.08
CA LEU A 92 10.14 -9.38 9.02
C LEU A 92 8.73 -9.82 9.43
N GLU A 93 7.73 -9.45 8.63
CA GLU A 93 6.32 -9.77 8.87
C GLU A 93 5.68 -10.41 7.63
N PRO A 94 5.57 -11.75 7.58
CA PRO A 94 4.95 -12.45 6.46
C PRO A 94 3.46 -12.12 6.27
N GLY A 95 2.79 -11.67 7.33
CA GLY A 95 1.38 -11.31 7.28
C GLY A 95 1.04 -10.13 6.37
N ILE A 96 2.03 -9.34 5.94
CA ILE A 96 1.86 -8.25 4.98
C ILE A 96 2.49 -8.55 3.61
N GLN A 97 2.81 -9.82 3.31
CA GLN A 97 3.36 -10.18 2.00
C GLN A 97 2.33 -10.03 0.87
N GLU A 98 2.86 -10.08 -0.39
CA GLU A 98 2.02 -9.97 -1.60
C GLU A 98 1.04 -11.12 -1.70
N VAL A 99 -0.05 -10.87 -2.39
CA VAL A 99 -1.12 -11.83 -2.60
C VAL A 99 -0.91 -12.59 -3.90
N ALA A 100 -1.20 -13.88 -3.86
CA ALA A 100 -1.44 -14.65 -5.07
C ALA A 100 -2.72 -14.15 -5.75
N THR A 101 -2.60 -13.58 -6.93
CA THR A 101 -3.74 -13.45 -7.84
C THR A 101 -3.84 -14.75 -8.64
N TYR A 102 -5.02 -15.40 -8.55
CA TYR A 102 -5.35 -16.52 -9.42
C TYR A 102 -4.94 -16.22 -10.89
N PRO A 103 -4.35 -17.15 -11.66
CA PRO A 103 -4.16 -18.58 -11.33
C PRO A 103 -2.78 -18.95 -10.79
N VAL A 104 -1.86 -18.00 -10.65
CA VAL A 104 -0.47 -18.29 -10.24
C VAL A 104 -0.29 -18.07 -8.73
N PRO A 105 0.02 -19.11 -7.94
CA PRO A 105 0.30 -18.94 -6.52
C PRO A 105 1.47 -17.98 -6.32
N THR A 106 1.31 -17.00 -5.43
CA THR A 106 2.44 -16.18 -5.01
C THR A 106 3.45 -17.09 -4.30
N PRO A 107 4.73 -17.10 -4.70
CA PRO A 107 5.74 -17.86 -3.99
C PRO A 107 5.83 -17.34 -2.54
N PRO A 108 6.27 -18.19 -1.60
CA PRO A 108 6.53 -17.74 -0.24
C PRO A 108 7.58 -16.63 -0.24
N GLY A 109 7.58 -15.78 0.79
CA GLY A 109 8.68 -14.87 1.03
C GLY A 109 10.03 -15.63 1.13
N MET A 110 11.13 -14.90 1.08
CA MET A 110 12.46 -15.50 1.25
C MET A 110 12.61 -16.10 2.66
N SER A 111 13.39 -17.15 2.80
CA SER A 111 13.82 -17.67 4.09
C SER A 111 14.72 -16.65 4.82
N PHE A 112 14.80 -16.72 6.15
CA PHE A 112 15.63 -15.82 6.92
C PHE A 112 17.10 -15.93 6.52
N ALA A 113 17.61 -17.13 6.33
CA ALA A 113 18.99 -17.35 5.87
C ALA A 113 19.27 -16.67 4.53
N LYS A 114 18.32 -16.72 3.58
CA LYS A 114 18.46 -16.04 2.29
C LYS A 114 18.42 -14.51 2.44
N ILE A 115 17.55 -14.00 3.29
CA ILE A 115 17.48 -12.56 3.60
C ILE A 115 18.79 -12.09 4.23
N GLU A 116 19.30 -12.82 5.21
CA GLU A 116 20.55 -12.49 5.88
C GLU A 116 21.75 -12.49 4.92
N SER A 117 21.75 -13.38 3.92
CA SER A 117 22.80 -13.38 2.88
C SER A 117 22.79 -12.11 2.00
N TYR A 118 21.66 -11.44 1.84
CA TYR A 118 21.54 -10.20 1.06
C TYR A 118 21.62 -8.93 1.92
N PHE A 119 21.17 -9.01 3.15
CA PHE A 119 21.04 -7.89 4.08
C PHE A 119 21.63 -8.24 5.45
N PRO A 120 22.92 -8.53 5.53
CA PRO A 120 23.54 -9.04 6.76
C PRO A 120 23.35 -8.08 7.94
N GLY A 121 22.83 -8.59 9.03
CA GLY A 121 22.62 -7.86 10.27
C GLY A 121 21.53 -6.78 10.23
N LEU A 122 20.86 -6.58 9.08
CA LEU A 122 19.84 -5.52 8.91
C LEU A 122 18.45 -5.95 9.38
N THR A 123 18.14 -7.24 9.35
CA THR A 123 16.79 -7.74 9.61
C THR A 123 16.73 -8.60 10.86
N VAL A 124 15.54 -8.70 11.45
CA VAL A 124 15.22 -9.67 12.51
C VAL A 124 13.90 -10.36 12.17
N PRO A 125 13.74 -11.66 12.48
CA PRO A 125 12.45 -12.31 12.35
C PRO A 125 11.48 -11.68 13.34
N GLY A 126 10.30 -11.29 12.88
CA GLY A 126 9.19 -10.89 13.75
C GLY A 126 8.62 -12.10 14.48
N LYS A 127 7.82 -11.88 15.53
CA LYS A 127 7.21 -12.94 16.35
C LYS A 127 6.38 -13.96 15.52
N ARG A 128 5.86 -13.55 14.38
CA ARG A 128 5.03 -14.36 13.45
C ARG A 128 5.81 -14.84 12.24
N PHE A 129 7.12 -14.61 12.21
CA PHE A 129 7.92 -15.02 11.08
C PHE A 129 8.04 -16.55 11.04
N VAL A 130 7.61 -17.11 9.91
CA VAL A 130 7.80 -18.52 9.56
C VAL A 130 8.51 -18.55 8.22
N ASP A 131 9.62 -19.28 8.16
CA ASP A 131 10.42 -19.42 6.94
C ASP A 131 9.57 -19.95 5.80
N GLN A 132 9.66 -19.27 4.66
CA GLN A 132 8.98 -19.65 3.43
C GLN A 132 7.45 -19.85 3.61
N TRP A 133 6.82 -19.08 4.49
CA TRP A 133 5.38 -19.15 4.67
C TRP A 133 4.66 -18.91 3.35
N ARG A 134 4.07 -19.98 2.83
CA ARG A 134 3.30 -19.93 1.58
C ARG A 134 1.85 -19.61 1.89
N LEU A 135 1.34 -18.57 1.24
CA LEU A 135 -0.10 -18.35 1.20
C LEU A 135 -0.74 -19.37 0.24
N CYS A 136 -1.76 -20.06 0.71
CA CYS A 136 -2.68 -20.79 -0.16
C CYS A 136 -3.44 -19.79 -1.05
N ASN A 137 -4.08 -20.25 -2.12
CA ASN A 137 -4.93 -19.42 -2.97
C ASN A 137 -5.87 -18.57 -2.10
N GLU A 138 -5.59 -17.29 -2.04
CA GLU A 138 -6.23 -16.36 -1.13
C GLU A 138 -7.11 -15.39 -1.93
N SER A 139 -8.40 -15.36 -1.64
CA SER A 139 -9.31 -14.36 -2.18
C SER A 139 -8.99 -12.96 -1.61
N HIS A 140 -9.50 -11.93 -2.26
CA HIS A 140 -9.38 -10.56 -1.74
C HIS A 140 -9.93 -10.40 -0.32
N LEU A 141 -10.99 -11.15 0.01
CA LEU A 141 -11.61 -11.13 1.34
C LEU A 141 -10.70 -11.77 2.39
N GLU A 142 -10.11 -12.93 2.08
CA GLU A 142 -9.20 -13.65 2.98
C GLU A 142 -7.94 -12.83 3.24
N ARG A 143 -7.34 -12.24 2.20
CA ARG A 143 -6.24 -11.29 2.35
C ARG A 143 -6.60 -10.16 3.30
N ASN A 144 -7.75 -9.51 3.08
CA ASN A 144 -8.16 -8.38 3.92
C ASN A 144 -8.34 -8.81 5.38
N LYS A 145 -8.87 -10.01 5.63
CA LYS A 145 -8.99 -10.59 6.98
C LYS A 145 -7.62 -10.87 7.60
N ARG A 146 -6.71 -11.50 6.84
CA ARG A 146 -5.34 -11.78 7.30
C ARG A 146 -4.61 -10.50 7.70
N VAL A 147 -4.57 -9.52 6.79
CA VAL A 147 -3.86 -8.26 7.01
C VAL A 147 -4.47 -7.48 8.18
N ALA A 148 -5.80 -7.44 8.30
CA ALA A 148 -6.46 -6.79 9.43
C ALA A 148 -6.11 -7.47 10.76
N LYS A 149 -6.13 -8.81 10.81
CA LYS A 149 -5.73 -9.57 12.02
C LYS A 149 -4.28 -9.28 12.42
N VAL A 150 -3.37 -9.28 11.45
CA VAL A 150 -1.94 -8.99 11.71
C VAL A 150 -1.77 -7.55 12.20
N LEU A 151 -2.46 -6.59 11.59
CA LEU A 151 -2.47 -5.20 12.05
C LEU A 151 -2.93 -5.09 13.50
N ASP A 152 -4.07 -5.70 13.86
CA ASP A 152 -4.60 -5.64 15.23
C ASP A 152 -3.63 -6.24 16.25
N ILE A 153 -2.97 -7.35 15.91
CA ILE A 153 -1.96 -7.96 16.79
C ILE A 153 -0.76 -7.02 16.97
N ILE A 154 -0.23 -6.46 15.87
CA ILE A 154 0.92 -5.54 15.95
C ILE A 154 0.55 -4.29 16.75
N LEU A 155 -0.63 -3.70 16.53
CA LEU A 155 -1.08 -2.56 17.29
C LEU A 155 -1.24 -2.83 18.79
N ALA A 156 -1.59 -4.06 19.16
CA ALA A 156 -1.67 -4.47 20.56
C ALA A 156 -0.28 -4.64 21.22
N GLU A 157 0.69 -5.15 20.47
CA GLU A 157 2.04 -5.47 20.95
C GLU A 157 3.00 -4.26 20.93
N ASP A 158 2.86 -3.40 19.93
CA ASP A 158 3.73 -2.25 19.69
C ASP A 158 2.94 -0.95 19.86
N LYS A 159 3.33 -0.12 20.81
CA LYS A 159 2.63 1.13 21.16
C LYS A 159 3.32 2.38 20.62
N GLY A 160 4.46 2.21 19.94
CA GLY A 160 5.18 3.31 19.26
C GLY A 160 4.63 3.60 17.87
N ASP A 161 5.28 4.52 17.19
CA ASP A 161 5.10 4.74 15.76
C ASP A 161 5.49 3.49 14.98
N ILE A 162 4.79 3.22 13.88
CA ILE A 162 5.03 2.03 13.08
C ILE A 162 5.09 2.40 11.58
N LEU A 163 6.09 1.88 10.90
CA LEU A 163 6.16 1.88 9.44
C LEU A 163 5.89 0.47 8.90
N PHE A 164 4.87 0.32 8.06
CA PHE A 164 4.63 -0.88 7.27
C PHE A 164 5.12 -0.69 5.84
N VAL A 165 6.02 -1.57 5.40
CA VAL A 165 6.49 -1.61 4.00
C VAL A 165 6.03 -2.91 3.34
N GLY A 166 5.06 -2.79 2.45
CA GLY A 166 4.41 -3.93 1.81
C GLY A 166 4.30 -3.80 0.29
N HIS A 167 3.26 -4.40 -0.24
CA HIS A 167 2.96 -4.50 -1.68
C HIS A 167 1.64 -3.81 -2.01
N GLY A 168 1.34 -3.66 -3.30
CA GLY A 168 0.12 -2.96 -3.71
C GLY A 168 -1.14 -3.48 -3.04
N ALA A 169 -1.31 -4.81 -3.01
CA ALA A 169 -2.50 -5.42 -2.44
C ALA A 169 -2.52 -5.37 -0.90
N SER A 170 -1.40 -5.66 -0.23
CA SER A 170 -1.32 -5.60 1.23
C SER A 170 -1.45 -4.17 1.79
N VAL A 171 -0.88 -3.18 1.10
CA VAL A 171 -1.06 -1.76 1.43
C VAL A 171 -2.53 -1.35 1.36
N VAL A 172 -3.24 -1.73 0.29
CA VAL A 172 -4.69 -1.46 0.18
C VAL A 172 -5.44 -2.09 1.35
N SER A 173 -5.09 -3.32 1.76
CA SER A 173 -5.73 -4.00 2.88
C SER A 173 -5.43 -3.33 4.23
N LEU A 174 -4.18 -2.91 4.48
CA LEU A 174 -3.79 -2.15 5.67
C LEU A 174 -4.57 -0.82 5.77
N VAL A 175 -4.62 -0.06 4.66
CA VAL A 175 -5.36 1.20 4.58
C VAL A 175 -6.85 1.00 4.82
N GLN A 176 -7.44 -0.07 4.28
CA GLN A 176 -8.84 -0.41 4.55
C GLN A 176 -9.07 -0.79 6.02
N ALA A 177 -8.17 -1.56 6.63
CA ALA A 177 -8.27 -1.95 8.03
C ALA A 177 -8.16 -0.73 8.96
N LEU A 178 -7.21 0.17 8.73
CA LEU A 178 -7.04 1.41 9.48
C LEU A 178 -8.26 2.36 9.30
N ASN A 179 -8.76 2.51 8.08
CA ASN A 179 -9.96 3.31 7.84
C ASN A 179 -11.23 2.78 8.55
N ARG A 180 -11.29 1.49 8.91
CA ARG A 180 -12.38 0.94 9.74
C ARG A 180 -12.27 1.32 11.21
N LYS A 181 -11.10 1.79 11.66
CA LYS A 181 -10.87 2.26 13.03
C LYS A 181 -11.23 3.74 13.21
N ILE A 182 -11.72 4.42 12.18
CA ILE A 182 -12.26 5.78 12.25
C ILE A 182 -13.61 5.73 12.96
N VAL A 183 -13.74 6.39 14.10
CA VAL A 183 -14.98 6.47 14.89
C VAL A 183 -15.60 7.86 14.89
N LEU A 184 -14.80 8.91 14.63
CA LEU A 184 -15.26 10.30 14.60
C LEU A 184 -15.82 10.64 13.21
N ARG A 185 -17.02 11.22 13.15
CA ARG A 185 -17.72 11.56 11.89
C ARG A 185 -16.97 12.60 11.05
N GLU A 186 -16.25 13.50 11.69
CA GLU A 186 -15.44 14.57 11.08
C GLU A 186 -14.16 14.03 10.42
N VAL A 187 -13.67 12.87 10.86
CA VAL A 187 -12.47 12.26 10.29
C VAL A 187 -12.81 11.56 8.97
N ARG A 188 -12.24 12.07 7.89
CA ARG A 188 -12.45 11.49 6.55
C ARG A 188 -11.57 10.27 6.34
N LYS A 189 -12.11 9.26 5.65
CA LYS A 189 -11.31 8.10 5.20
C LYS A 189 -10.13 8.56 4.36
N ILE A 190 -8.93 8.09 4.72
CA ILE A 190 -7.71 8.36 3.97
C ILE A 190 -7.75 7.52 2.70
N LYS A 191 -7.69 8.20 1.56
CA LYS A 191 -7.76 7.62 0.22
C LYS A 191 -6.51 7.97 -0.57
N GLY A 192 -6.10 7.07 -1.43
CA GLY A 192 -4.98 7.28 -2.34
C GLY A 192 -4.79 6.07 -3.23
N ILE A 193 -3.86 6.19 -4.17
CA ILE A 193 -3.42 5.08 -5.00
C ILE A 193 -2.11 4.55 -4.42
N ALA A 194 -1.99 3.24 -4.27
CA ALA A 194 -0.76 2.60 -3.77
C ALA A 194 0.36 2.66 -4.85
N TRP A 195 0.78 3.90 -5.20
CA TRP A 195 1.96 4.13 -6.01
C TRP A 195 3.21 3.60 -5.30
N ASN A 196 4.27 3.35 -6.06
CA ASN A 196 5.55 2.98 -5.49
C ASN A 196 6.02 4.07 -4.51
N CYS A 197 6.37 3.68 -3.32
CA CYS A 197 6.76 4.56 -2.21
C CYS A 197 5.75 5.66 -1.82
N ALA A 198 4.49 5.64 -2.29
CA ALA A 198 3.47 6.54 -1.77
C ALA A 198 3.19 6.26 -0.30
N LEU A 199 2.97 7.30 0.50
CA LEU A 199 2.84 7.21 1.94
C LEU A 199 1.42 7.54 2.40
N TYR A 200 0.83 6.62 3.16
CA TYR A 200 -0.37 6.83 3.94
C TYR A 200 0.06 7.03 5.41
N ILE A 201 -0.47 8.05 6.03
CA ILE A 201 -0.19 8.44 7.41
C ILE A 201 -1.51 8.39 8.16
N PHE A 202 -1.55 7.67 9.29
CA PHE A 202 -2.71 7.57 10.17
C PHE A 202 -2.30 7.97 11.58
N GLU A 203 -3.02 8.91 12.15
CA GLU A 203 -2.85 9.35 13.54
C GLU A 203 -3.84 8.57 14.40
N LEU A 204 -3.36 7.91 15.45
CA LEU A 204 -4.16 7.08 16.35
C LEU A 204 -4.13 7.63 17.77
N ASN A 205 -5.25 7.50 18.48
CA ASN A 205 -5.31 7.72 19.92
C ASN A 205 -4.89 6.46 20.71
N ASP A 206 -4.91 6.54 22.04
CA ASP A 206 -4.53 5.46 22.95
C ASP A 206 -5.41 4.19 22.83
N GLN A 207 -6.62 4.31 22.26
CA GLN A 207 -7.52 3.20 22.01
C GLN A 207 -7.36 2.61 20.59
N ASP A 208 -6.29 2.96 19.88
CA ASP A 208 -6.03 2.55 18.51
C ASP A 208 -7.12 2.97 17.50
N GLN A 209 -7.85 4.06 17.80
CA GLN A 209 -8.82 4.65 16.91
C GLN A 209 -8.15 5.72 16.05
N VAL A 210 -8.47 5.76 14.77
CA VAL A 210 -7.93 6.76 13.84
C VAL A 210 -8.61 8.10 14.07
N THR A 211 -7.82 9.10 14.43
CA THR A 211 -8.24 10.48 14.72
C THR A 211 -7.91 11.47 13.62
N GLY A 212 -7.00 11.09 12.70
CA GLY A 212 -6.57 11.94 11.60
C GLY A 212 -5.66 11.22 10.63
N GLY A 213 -5.10 11.97 9.70
CA GLY A 213 -4.07 11.49 8.81
C GLY A 213 -4.21 12.00 7.38
N LYS A 214 -3.30 11.57 6.52
CA LYS A 214 -3.22 12.00 5.11
C LYS A 214 -2.57 10.96 4.22
N TYR A 215 -2.76 11.14 2.91
CA TYR A 215 -2.01 10.47 1.85
C TYR A 215 -1.11 11.49 1.17
N THR A 216 0.14 11.12 0.88
CA THR A 216 1.08 12.02 0.23
C THR A 216 2.06 11.30 -0.70
N THR A 217 2.49 12.03 -1.72
CA THR A 217 3.62 11.73 -2.62
C THR A 217 4.48 12.96 -2.81
N SER A 218 4.28 14.02 -1.98
CA SER A 218 4.86 15.35 -2.19
C SER A 218 6.40 15.41 -2.07
N TYR A 219 7.00 14.39 -1.48
CA TYR A 219 8.46 14.25 -1.36
C TYR A 219 9.14 13.61 -2.59
N MET A 220 8.35 13.22 -3.59
CA MET A 220 8.83 12.71 -4.87
C MET A 220 8.45 13.69 -6.00
N ALA A 221 9.31 13.82 -7.02
CA ALA A 221 8.94 14.53 -8.23
C ALA A 221 7.78 13.81 -8.94
N ASP A 222 6.91 14.53 -9.64
CA ASP A 222 5.74 13.95 -10.32
C ASP A 222 6.12 12.84 -11.32
N ARG A 223 7.26 12.97 -12.00
CA ARG A 223 7.80 11.97 -12.93
C ARG A 223 8.17 10.65 -12.23
N ASP A 224 8.47 10.70 -10.94
CA ASP A 224 8.90 9.55 -10.13
C ASP A 224 7.72 8.81 -9.49
N ILE A 225 6.49 9.34 -9.64
CA ILE A 225 5.28 8.71 -9.12
C ILE A 225 4.80 7.63 -10.08
N THR A 226 5.15 6.39 -9.82
CA THR A 226 4.91 5.25 -10.71
C THR A 226 4.06 4.14 -10.08
N ASN A 227 3.51 3.28 -10.93
CA ASN A 227 2.74 2.11 -10.53
C ASN A 227 3.09 0.90 -11.42
N ASN A 228 3.79 -0.07 -10.87
CA ASN A 228 4.21 -1.29 -11.58
C ASN A 228 3.04 -2.12 -12.15
N PHE A 229 1.81 -2.02 -11.64
CA PHE A 229 0.67 -2.83 -12.12
C PHE A 229 0.29 -2.58 -13.58
N ARG A 230 0.77 -1.50 -14.19
CA ARG A 230 0.38 -1.09 -15.54
C ARG A 230 1.52 -1.03 -16.51
N CYS A 231 2.64 -1.61 -16.12
CA CYS A 231 3.77 -1.72 -17.02
C CYS A 231 3.49 -2.78 -18.09
N PRO A 232 3.54 -2.45 -19.37
CA PRO A 232 3.54 -3.48 -20.41
C PRO A 232 4.78 -4.34 -20.25
N LEU A 233 4.64 -5.67 -20.47
CA LEU A 233 5.72 -6.67 -20.42
C LEU A 233 6.76 -6.51 -21.55
N ILE A 234 6.96 -5.30 -22.05
CA ILE A 234 7.86 -5.02 -23.16
C ILE A 234 9.16 -4.50 -22.58
N GLU A 235 10.24 -5.20 -22.83
CA GLU A 235 11.59 -4.72 -22.55
C GLU A 235 11.86 -3.44 -23.35
N ARG A 236 11.99 -2.34 -22.67
CA ARG A 236 12.47 -1.07 -23.22
C ARG A 236 13.75 -0.69 -22.49
N PRO A 237 14.72 -0.09 -23.17
CA PRO A 237 15.99 0.28 -22.57
C PRO A 237 15.91 1.50 -21.63
N ASP A 238 14.76 2.13 -21.53
CA ASP A 238 14.51 3.33 -20.71
C ASP A 238 13.38 3.11 -19.70
N ASP A 239 13.25 3.97 -18.73
CA ASP A 239 12.18 3.93 -17.71
C ASP A 239 10.81 4.36 -18.26
N SER A 240 10.69 4.67 -19.54
CA SER A 240 9.44 5.07 -20.21
C SER A 240 8.38 3.97 -20.22
N ARG A 241 8.78 2.71 -19.96
CA ARG A 241 7.88 1.56 -19.77
C ARG A 241 6.97 1.68 -18.56
N TYR A 242 7.27 2.60 -17.65
CA TYR A 242 6.48 2.80 -16.44
C TYR A 242 5.59 4.03 -16.57
N MET A 243 4.28 3.83 -16.40
CA MET A 243 3.34 4.94 -16.47
C MET A 243 3.47 5.86 -15.27
N THR A 244 3.65 7.15 -15.52
CA THR A 244 3.52 8.19 -14.51
C THR A 244 2.06 8.34 -14.08
N ARG A 245 1.81 9.05 -12.97
CA ARG A 245 0.47 9.38 -12.50
C ARG A 245 -0.37 10.09 -13.59
N ALA A 246 0.24 10.97 -14.36
CA ALA A 246 -0.43 11.69 -15.46
C ALA A 246 -0.85 10.74 -16.58
N GLN A 247 0.05 9.85 -16.99
CA GLN A 247 -0.24 8.81 -17.99
C GLN A 247 -1.33 7.85 -17.52
N ASP A 248 -1.30 7.40 -16.25
CA ASP A 248 -2.33 6.54 -15.69
C ASP A 248 -3.71 7.20 -15.70
N LYS A 249 -3.77 8.50 -15.33
CA LYS A 249 -5.00 9.30 -15.38
C LYS A 249 -5.56 9.41 -16.80
N ALA A 250 -4.68 9.68 -17.78
CA ALA A 250 -5.06 9.77 -19.18
C ALA A 250 -5.57 8.43 -19.74
N ASP A 251 -4.90 7.32 -19.41
CA ASP A 251 -5.30 5.98 -19.85
C ASP A 251 -6.64 5.54 -19.25
N ARG A 252 -6.88 5.87 -17.98
CA ARG A 252 -8.20 5.64 -17.34
C ARG A 252 -9.31 6.43 -18.02
N ALA A 253 -9.07 7.68 -18.33
CA ALA A 253 -10.04 8.54 -19.01
C ALA A 253 -10.35 7.99 -20.42
N LYS A 254 -9.34 7.54 -21.16
CA LYS A 254 -9.49 6.92 -22.48
C LYS A 254 -10.30 5.63 -22.42
N LYS A 255 -10.03 4.74 -21.44
CA LYS A 255 -10.77 3.48 -21.25
C LYS A 255 -12.23 3.73 -20.83
N ALA A 256 -12.48 4.73 -19.98
CA ALA A 256 -13.84 5.09 -19.59
C ALA A 256 -14.67 5.59 -20.79
N LYS A 257 -14.08 6.43 -21.65
CA LYS A 257 -14.74 6.89 -22.89
C LYS A 257 -15.03 5.73 -23.85
N ALA A 258 -14.09 4.79 -24.01
CA ALA A 258 -14.27 3.60 -24.87
C ALA A 258 -15.37 2.66 -24.36
N ALA A 259 -15.53 2.53 -23.04
CA ALA A 259 -16.59 1.73 -22.43
C ALA A 259 -17.99 2.38 -22.63
N GLN A 260 -18.07 3.71 -22.54
CA GLN A 260 -19.31 4.46 -22.80
C GLN A 260 -19.73 4.40 -24.27
N GLY A 261 -18.76 4.42 -25.21
CA GLY A 261 -19.06 4.28 -26.64
C GLY A 261 -19.61 2.91 -27.03
N LYS A 262 -19.19 1.84 -26.34
CA LYS A 262 -19.71 0.48 -26.58
C LYS A 262 -21.13 0.26 -26.04
N THR A 263 -21.55 1.00 -25.01
CA THR A 263 -22.90 0.91 -24.47
C THR A 263 -23.93 1.70 -25.29
N SER A 264 -23.51 2.79 -25.93
CA SER A 264 -24.39 3.54 -26.84
C SER A 264 -24.63 2.82 -28.18
N GLY A 265 -23.63 2.11 -28.73
CA GLY A 265 -23.76 1.31 -29.94
C GLY A 265 -24.74 0.13 -29.78
N LYS A 266 -24.75 -0.55 -28.63
CA LYS A 266 -25.70 -1.65 -28.34
C LYS A 266 -27.16 -1.19 -28.17
N LYS A 267 -27.38 0.07 -27.80
CA LYS A 267 -28.77 0.62 -27.71
C LYS A 267 -29.36 0.95 -29.07
N THR A 268 -28.53 1.39 -30.02
CA THR A 268 -28.99 1.68 -31.39
C THR A 268 -29.32 0.40 -32.16
N GLU A 269 -28.50 -0.67 -32.06
CA GLU A 269 -28.78 -1.96 -32.72
C GLU A 269 -30.06 -2.63 -32.18
N LYS A 270 -30.37 -2.51 -30.88
CA LYS A 270 -31.59 -3.07 -30.32
C LYS A 270 -32.87 -2.30 -30.75
N ASN A 271 -32.77 -1.02 -31.07
CA ASN A 271 -33.90 -0.24 -31.55
C ASN A 271 -34.18 -0.42 -33.04
N GLU A 272 -33.17 -0.69 -33.87
CA GLU A 272 -33.34 -1.01 -35.28
C GLU A 272 -33.99 -2.38 -35.50
N THR A 273 -33.55 -3.42 -34.75
CA THR A 273 -34.17 -4.75 -34.81
C THR A 273 -35.60 -4.81 -34.27
N ALA A 274 -35.99 -3.92 -33.35
CA ALA A 274 -37.36 -3.84 -32.86
C ALA A 274 -38.30 -3.12 -33.83
N ASN A 275 -37.78 -2.21 -34.66
CA ASN A 275 -38.58 -1.50 -35.66
C ASN A 275 -38.81 -2.32 -36.94
N THR A 276 -37.89 -3.18 -37.32
CA THR A 276 -38.02 -4.07 -38.49
C THR A 276 -39.06 -5.15 -38.25
N ARG A 277 -39.17 -5.69 -37.03
CA ARG A 277 -40.19 -6.70 -36.68
C ARG A 277 -41.64 -6.16 -36.62
N LYS A 278 -41.85 -4.86 -36.42
CA LYS A 278 -43.19 -4.24 -36.41
C LYS A 278 -43.72 -3.94 -37.78
N ASN A 279 -42.88 -3.92 -38.82
CA ASN A 279 -43.30 -3.65 -40.20
C ASN A 279 -43.58 -4.91 -41.02
N GLU A 280 -43.26 -6.11 -40.48
CA GLU A 280 -43.55 -7.40 -41.13
C GLU A 280 -44.88 -8.03 -40.65
N GLU A 281 -45.55 -7.45 -39.64
CA GLU A 281 -46.85 -7.94 -39.12
C GLU A 281 -48.04 -7.03 -39.54
N LYS A 282 -47.87 -6.22 -40.58
CA LYS A 282 -48.99 -5.49 -41.24
C LYS A 282 -49.04 -5.88 -42.73
#